data_4b26ab685df978f2cfd4d2fe0ced6cdb
#
_entry.id   4b26ab685df978f2cfd4d2fe0ced6cdb
#
_cell.length_a   1.000
_cell.length_b   1.000
_cell.length_c   1.000
_cell.angle_alpha   90.00
_cell.angle_beta   90.00
_cell.angle_gamma   90.00
#
_symmetry.space_group_name_H-M   'P 1'
#
loop_
_entity.id
_entity.type
_entity.pdbx_description
1 polymer ?
#
loop_
_entity_poly.entity_id
_entity_poly.type
_entity_poly.pdbx_seq_one_letter_code
_entity_poly.pdbx_strand_id
1 'polypeptide(L)'
;EFVGFDHLETECRILKYRKVSAKGKEQIQVVLNCTPFYAESGGQAGDSGKLEDHSGLFEYQITDTKKENGLIIHFMDEVPEDPSGLFRAVVDPVKRKATENNHSATHLLHAALKQVLGTHVNQKGSLVNPEYLRFDFSHFSKVTDQELAEVETIVNRKIRRSEERRVGKECRSRW
;
A
#
# COMPACT_ATOMS: atom_id res chain seq x y z
N GLU A 1 13.25 2.03 12.12
CA GLU A 1 13.78 1.94 10.75
C GLU A 1 12.74 1.30 9.82
N PHE A 2 12.61 1.80 8.57
CA PHE A 2 11.72 1.22 7.56
C PHE A 2 12.53 0.50 6.48
N VAL A 3 12.23 -0.78 6.25
CA VAL A 3 12.93 -1.65 5.29
C VAL A 3 12.01 -2.19 4.19
N GLY A 4 10.76 -1.75 4.15
CA GLY A 4 9.70 -2.32 3.32
C GLY A 4 9.78 -2.01 1.83
N PHE A 5 10.82 -1.31 1.33
CA PHE A 5 11.07 -1.21 -0.10
C PHE A 5 11.73 -2.48 -0.67
N ASP A 6 12.56 -3.13 0.15
CA ASP A 6 13.35 -4.28 -0.28
C ASP A 6 12.87 -5.60 0.35
N HIS A 7 12.18 -5.52 1.50
CA HIS A 7 11.78 -6.68 2.30
C HIS A 7 10.30 -6.64 2.65
N LEU A 8 9.61 -7.78 2.52
CA LEU A 8 8.23 -7.97 2.99
C LEU A 8 8.17 -8.53 4.40
N GLU A 9 9.30 -8.94 4.95
CA GLU A 9 9.41 -9.45 6.32
C GLU A 9 10.73 -9.01 6.95
N THR A 10 10.75 -8.87 8.27
CA THR A 10 11.96 -8.59 9.05
C THR A 10 11.78 -9.00 10.51
N GLU A 11 12.89 -9.33 11.18
CA GLU A 11 12.89 -9.46 12.63
C GLU A 11 12.75 -8.08 13.28
N CYS A 12 11.97 -8.01 14.36
CA CYS A 12 11.71 -6.76 15.05
C CYS A 12 11.44 -6.94 16.54
N ARG A 13 11.50 -5.83 17.28
CA ARG A 13 11.06 -5.71 18.67
C ARG A 13 10.07 -4.57 18.81
N ILE A 14 9.14 -4.74 19.74
CA ILE A 14 8.22 -3.68 20.13
C ILE A 14 9.00 -2.70 21.02
N LEU A 15 9.11 -1.45 20.58
CA LEU A 15 9.73 -0.38 21.36
C LEU A 15 8.75 0.25 22.33
N LYS A 16 7.50 0.45 21.88
CA LYS A 16 6.43 1.08 22.67
C LYS A 16 5.09 0.56 22.17
N TYR A 17 4.13 0.50 23.08
CA TYR A 17 2.73 0.28 22.72
C TYR A 17 1.81 1.08 23.64
N ARG A 18 0.61 1.36 23.16
CA ARG A 18 -0.48 1.96 23.95
C ARG A 18 -1.82 1.40 23.54
N LYS A 19 -2.74 1.32 24.49
CA LYS A 19 -4.15 1.04 24.26
C LYS A 19 -4.88 2.36 24.03
N VAL A 20 -5.66 2.44 22.97
CA VAL A 20 -6.46 3.62 22.63
C VAL A 20 -7.90 3.17 22.43
N SER A 21 -8.83 3.85 23.09
CA SER A 21 -10.26 3.65 22.82
C SER A 21 -10.69 4.65 21.76
N ALA A 22 -11.04 4.16 20.57
CA ALA A 22 -11.54 4.97 19.48
C ALA A 22 -12.92 4.43 19.03
N LYS A 23 -13.93 5.29 19.02
CA LYS A 23 -15.30 4.96 18.58
C LYS A 23 -15.89 3.69 19.27
N GLY A 24 -15.58 3.50 20.58
CA GLY A 24 -16.09 2.37 21.36
C GLY A 24 -15.39 1.03 21.10
N LYS A 25 -14.29 1.00 20.34
CA LYS A 25 -13.41 -0.16 20.18
C LYS A 25 -12.05 0.13 20.81
N GLU A 26 -11.52 -0.84 21.53
CA GLU A 26 -10.12 -0.81 21.96
C GLU A 26 -9.24 -1.13 20.74
N GLN A 27 -8.18 -0.37 20.58
CA GLN A 27 -7.20 -0.54 19.53
C GLN A 27 -5.80 -0.42 20.13
N ILE A 28 -4.91 -1.30 19.72
CA ILE A 28 -3.53 -1.27 20.16
C ILE A 28 -2.70 -0.56 19.11
N GLN A 29 -1.88 0.37 19.52
CA GLN A 29 -0.91 1.07 18.69
C GLN A 29 0.49 0.67 19.11
N VAL A 30 1.28 0.20 18.16
CA VAL A 30 2.61 -0.38 18.40
C VAL A 30 3.65 0.33 17.53
N VAL A 31 4.82 0.60 18.13
CA VAL A 31 6.01 1.11 17.43
C VAL A 31 7.07 0.02 17.44
N LEU A 32 7.56 -0.34 16.26
CA LEU A 32 8.64 -1.33 16.08
C LEU A 32 9.99 -0.62 15.89
N ASN A 33 11.10 -1.27 16.28
CA ASN A 33 12.45 -0.78 16.00
C ASN A 33 12.79 -0.85 14.51
N CYS A 34 12.33 -1.91 13.83
CA CYS A 34 12.47 -2.12 12.39
C CYS A 34 11.14 -2.61 11.83
N THR A 35 10.74 -2.16 10.64
CA THR A 35 9.44 -2.51 10.07
C THR A 35 9.47 -2.60 8.55
N PRO A 36 8.84 -3.66 7.96
CA PRO A 36 8.61 -3.76 6.53
C PRO A 36 7.29 -3.10 6.09
N PHE A 37 6.45 -2.67 7.07
CA PHE A 37 5.13 -2.11 6.80
C PHE A 37 5.23 -0.67 6.30
N TYR A 38 4.70 -0.41 5.11
CA TYR A 38 4.54 0.94 4.57
C TYR A 38 3.46 1.67 5.37
N ALA A 39 3.80 2.84 5.90
CA ALA A 39 2.83 3.70 6.57
C ALA A 39 2.05 4.53 5.55
N GLU A 40 0.73 4.71 5.79
CA GLU A 40 -0.13 5.55 4.96
C GLU A 40 0.54 6.89 4.64
N SER A 41 0.71 7.15 3.36
CA SER A 41 1.36 8.38 2.86
C SER A 41 1.01 8.65 1.40
N GLY A 42 0.89 9.94 1.02
CA GLY A 42 0.71 10.34 -0.38
C GLY A 42 -0.56 9.79 -1.05
N GLY A 43 -1.59 9.44 -0.27
CA GLY A 43 -2.83 8.84 -0.75
C GLY A 43 -2.77 7.31 -0.90
N GLN A 44 -1.64 6.67 -0.64
CA GLN A 44 -1.53 5.23 -0.55
C GLN A 44 -1.84 4.76 0.86
N ALA A 45 -2.76 3.79 1.00
CA ALA A 45 -3.10 3.14 2.26
C ALA A 45 -1.88 2.46 2.90
N GLY A 46 -1.89 2.38 4.22
CA GLY A 46 -0.91 1.65 4.98
C GLY A 46 -1.01 0.14 4.76
N ASP A 47 0.08 -0.56 4.97
CA ASP A 47 0.10 -2.02 4.90
C ASP A 47 -0.61 -2.67 6.07
N SER A 48 -1.10 -3.86 5.81
CA SER A 48 -1.55 -4.82 6.81
C SER A 48 -0.74 -6.11 6.73
N GLY A 49 -0.85 -6.93 7.76
CA GLY A 49 -0.15 -8.20 7.85
C GLY A 49 -0.14 -8.73 9.28
N LYS A 50 0.97 -9.26 9.75
CA LYS A 50 1.06 -9.89 11.08
C LYS A 50 2.42 -9.71 11.73
N LEU A 51 2.42 -9.80 13.06
CA LEU A 51 3.60 -10.12 13.87
C LEU A 51 3.52 -11.59 14.27
N GLU A 52 4.55 -12.37 13.99
CA GLU A 52 4.72 -13.73 14.48
C GLU A 52 5.67 -13.70 15.66
N ASP A 53 5.35 -14.41 16.72
CA ASP A 53 6.28 -14.58 17.84
C ASP A 53 7.48 -15.45 17.44
N HIS A 54 8.52 -15.46 18.23
CA HIS A 54 9.74 -16.24 17.94
C HIS A 54 9.48 -17.75 17.84
N SER A 55 8.46 -18.28 18.52
CA SER A 55 8.10 -19.69 18.44
C SER A 55 7.37 -20.05 17.13
N GLY A 56 6.79 -19.07 16.44
CA GLY A 56 5.92 -19.25 15.29
C GLY A 56 4.54 -19.82 15.63
N LEU A 57 4.19 -19.91 16.92
CA LEU A 57 2.91 -20.47 17.38
C LEU A 57 1.82 -19.41 17.49
N PHE A 58 2.21 -18.15 17.73
CA PHE A 58 1.28 -17.06 17.91
C PHE A 58 1.45 -16.00 16.82
N GLU A 59 0.32 -15.58 16.26
CA GLU A 59 0.25 -14.55 15.23
C GLU A 59 -0.68 -13.43 15.69
N TYR A 60 -0.22 -12.19 15.62
CA TYR A 60 -0.95 -10.99 16.00
C TYR A 60 -1.19 -10.15 14.76
N GLN A 61 -2.46 -9.86 14.44
CA GLN A 61 -2.81 -9.17 13.21
C GLN A 61 -2.47 -7.68 13.28
N ILE A 62 -1.78 -7.17 12.26
CA ILE A 62 -1.61 -5.74 11.99
C ILE A 62 -2.66 -5.37 10.95
N THR A 63 -3.63 -4.56 11.36
CA THR A 63 -4.79 -4.19 10.54
C THR A 63 -4.54 -2.96 9.67
N ASP A 64 -3.65 -2.07 10.10
CA ASP A 64 -3.31 -0.82 9.40
C ASP A 64 -1.95 -0.29 9.88
N THR A 65 -1.32 0.57 9.09
CA THR A 65 -0.05 1.22 9.42
C THR A 65 -0.10 2.69 9.04
N LYS A 66 0.17 3.59 10.00
CA LYS A 66 0.11 5.05 9.79
C LYS A 66 1.36 5.74 10.28
N LYS A 67 1.59 6.94 9.77
CA LYS A 67 2.67 7.80 10.22
C LYS A 67 2.13 8.91 11.10
N GLU A 68 2.57 8.97 12.36
CA GLU A 68 2.20 10.01 13.32
C GLU A 68 3.47 10.56 14.00
N ASN A 69 3.66 11.87 13.97
CA ASN A 69 4.80 12.55 14.63
C ASN A 69 6.17 11.95 14.28
N GLY A 70 6.35 11.53 13.02
CA GLY A 70 7.59 10.91 12.56
C GLY A 70 7.77 9.43 12.92
N LEU A 71 6.82 8.84 13.66
CA LEU A 71 6.81 7.43 14.01
C LEU A 71 5.89 6.64 13.07
N ILE A 72 6.26 5.39 12.80
CA ILE A 72 5.41 4.41 12.12
C ILE A 72 4.62 3.67 13.20
N ILE A 73 3.30 3.83 13.17
CA ILE A 73 2.37 3.25 14.12
C ILE A 73 1.64 2.08 13.45
N HIS A 74 1.75 0.90 14.04
CA HIS A 74 1.04 -0.30 13.61
C HIS A 74 -0.18 -0.50 14.49
N PHE A 75 -1.33 -0.72 13.86
CA PHE A 75 -2.61 -0.92 14.56
C PHE A 75 -2.90 -2.40 14.68
N MET A 76 -3.19 -2.86 15.91
CA MET A 76 -3.44 -4.25 16.26
C MET A 76 -4.71 -4.36 17.11
N ASP A 77 -5.33 -5.52 17.10
CA ASP A 77 -6.53 -5.78 17.91
C ASP A 77 -6.18 -6.27 19.33
N GLU A 78 -5.00 -6.85 19.50
CA GLU A 78 -4.53 -7.39 20.76
C GLU A 78 -3.03 -7.14 21.02
N VAL A 79 -2.62 -7.16 22.29
CA VAL A 79 -1.22 -7.05 22.70
C VAL A 79 -0.64 -8.45 22.79
N PRO A 80 0.58 -8.71 22.27
CA PRO A 80 1.28 -9.98 22.51
C PRO A 80 1.40 -10.31 23.99
N GLU A 81 1.34 -11.61 24.35
CA GLU A 81 1.50 -12.08 25.73
C GLU A 81 2.85 -11.64 26.34
N ASP A 82 3.92 -11.75 25.55
CA ASP A 82 5.23 -11.19 25.90
C ASP A 82 5.63 -10.09 24.91
N PRO A 83 5.29 -8.81 25.17
CA PRO A 83 5.66 -7.69 24.31
C PRO A 83 7.16 -7.40 24.23
N SER A 84 7.96 -7.96 25.16
CA SER A 84 9.43 -7.77 25.19
C SER A 84 10.18 -8.72 24.27
N GLY A 85 9.49 -9.71 23.73
CA GLY A 85 10.05 -10.76 22.88
C GLY A 85 10.57 -10.27 21.53
N LEU A 86 11.13 -11.20 20.79
CA LEU A 86 11.52 -11.02 19.40
C LEU A 86 10.35 -11.46 18.52
N PHE A 87 10.04 -10.67 17.50
CA PHE A 87 8.97 -10.94 16.55
C PHE A 87 9.49 -10.95 15.12
N ARG A 88 8.79 -11.64 14.25
CA ARG A 88 8.89 -11.51 12.80
C ARG A 88 7.70 -10.69 12.29
N ALA A 89 7.97 -9.53 11.76
CA ALA A 89 6.98 -8.67 11.10
C ALA A 89 6.83 -9.11 9.66
N VAL A 90 5.61 -9.46 9.23
CA VAL A 90 5.31 -10.01 7.90
C VAL A 90 4.18 -9.22 7.26
N VAL A 91 4.46 -8.53 6.15
CA VAL A 91 3.48 -7.81 5.35
C VAL A 91 2.63 -8.79 4.55
N ASP A 92 1.33 -8.53 4.42
CA ASP A 92 0.47 -9.28 3.50
C ASP A 92 0.94 -9.06 2.04
N PRO A 93 1.56 -10.07 1.40
CA PRO A 93 2.17 -9.89 0.08
C PRO A 93 1.12 -9.70 -1.02
N VAL A 94 -0.09 -10.24 -0.84
CA VAL A 94 -1.17 -10.15 -1.82
C VAL A 94 -1.72 -8.72 -1.83
N LYS A 95 -2.03 -8.17 -0.65
CA LYS A 95 -2.51 -6.78 -0.53
C LYS A 95 -1.45 -5.77 -0.95
N ARG A 96 -0.18 -5.95 -0.55
CA ARG A 96 0.93 -5.09 -0.96
C ARG A 96 1.03 -5.08 -2.50
N LYS A 97 1.00 -6.24 -3.14
CA LYS A 97 1.09 -6.35 -4.60
C LYS A 97 -0.09 -5.68 -5.31
N ALA A 98 -1.29 -5.86 -4.80
CA ALA A 98 -2.49 -5.19 -5.34
C ALA A 98 -2.39 -3.67 -5.21
N THR A 99 -1.93 -3.15 -4.05
CA THR A 99 -1.70 -1.72 -3.83
C THR A 99 -0.63 -1.16 -4.78
N GLU A 100 0.50 -1.84 -4.99
CA GLU A 100 1.53 -1.43 -5.95
C GLU A 100 1.01 -1.36 -7.39
N ASN A 101 0.17 -2.33 -7.77
CA ASN A 101 -0.46 -2.34 -9.09
C ASN A 101 -1.40 -1.15 -9.25
N ASN A 102 -2.25 -0.85 -8.25
CA ASN A 102 -3.15 0.29 -8.24
C ASN A 102 -2.39 1.62 -8.19
N HIS A 103 -1.27 1.70 -7.48
CA HIS A 103 -0.39 2.87 -7.49
C HIS A 103 0.17 3.12 -8.90
N SER A 104 0.67 2.09 -9.56
CA SER A 104 1.16 2.18 -10.94
C SER A 104 0.03 2.58 -11.91
N ALA A 105 -1.16 2.00 -11.75
CA ALA A 105 -2.35 2.33 -12.55
C ALA A 105 -2.76 3.80 -12.37
N THR A 106 -2.61 4.38 -11.17
CA THR A 106 -2.88 5.80 -10.90
C THR A 106 -1.99 6.71 -11.75
N HIS A 107 -0.70 6.41 -11.88
CA HIS A 107 0.20 7.16 -12.75
C HIS A 107 -0.16 7.04 -14.23
N LEU A 108 -0.54 5.84 -14.68
CA LEU A 108 -1.00 5.61 -16.05
C LEU A 108 -2.29 6.38 -16.35
N LEU A 109 -3.23 6.37 -15.40
CA LEU A 109 -4.49 7.10 -15.48
C LEU A 109 -4.24 8.61 -15.59
N HIS A 110 -3.38 9.18 -14.75
CA HIS A 110 -3.02 10.60 -14.82
C HIS A 110 -2.41 10.98 -16.18
N ALA A 111 -1.49 10.16 -16.70
CA ALA A 111 -0.89 10.38 -18.00
C ALA A 111 -1.92 10.29 -19.15
N ALA A 112 -2.85 9.33 -19.09
CA ALA A 112 -3.91 9.17 -20.09
C ALA A 112 -4.91 10.35 -20.05
N LEU A 113 -5.32 10.79 -18.85
CA LEU A 113 -6.17 11.96 -18.68
C LEU A 113 -5.53 13.22 -19.27
N LYS A 114 -4.23 13.44 -19.04
CA LYS A 114 -3.50 14.55 -19.67
C LYS A 114 -3.44 14.45 -21.18
N GLN A 115 -3.31 13.24 -21.72
CA GLN A 115 -3.27 13.01 -23.16
C GLN A 115 -4.60 13.30 -23.83
N VAL A 116 -5.73 12.93 -23.22
CA VAL A 116 -7.09 13.06 -23.79
C VAL A 116 -7.69 14.43 -23.49
N LEU A 117 -7.59 14.89 -22.24
CA LEU A 117 -8.27 16.12 -21.79
C LEU A 117 -7.38 17.37 -21.85
N GLY A 118 -6.05 17.20 -21.93
CA GLY A 118 -5.09 18.28 -22.00
C GLY A 118 -4.18 18.42 -20.78
N THR A 119 -3.10 19.16 -20.96
CA THR A 119 -2.01 19.32 -19.96
C THR A 119 -2.41 20.06 -18.70
N HIS A 120 -3.56 20.75 -18.68
CA HIS A 120 -4.11 21.45 -17.52
C HIS A 120 -4.65 20.50 -16.43
N VAL A 121 -4.82 19.20 -16.76
CA VAL A 121 -5.25 18.20 -15.78
C VAL A 121 -4.20 18.03 -14.71
N ASN A 122 -4.55 18.47 -13.49
CA ASN A 122 -3.68 18.36 -12.32
C ASN A 122 -4.36 17.53 -11.24
N GLN A 123 -3.56 16.69 -10.58
CA GLN A 123 -4.02 15.91 -9.43
C GLN A 123 -4.42 16.85 -8.29
N LYS A 124 -5.58 16.62 -7.72
CA LYS A 124 -6.10 17.28 -6.51
C LYS A 124 -6.08 16.38 -5.30
N GLY A 125 -6.24 15.07 -5.51
CA GLY A 125 -6.17 14.05 -4.50
C GLY A 125 -6.01 12.67 -5.13
N SER A 126 -5.64 11.69 -4.31
CA SER A 126 -5.65 10.27 -4.69
C SER A 126 -5.90 9.41 -3.46
N LEU A 127 -6.49 8.25 -3.70
CA LEU A 127 -6.55 7.17 -2.74
C LEU A 127 -6.20 5.88 -3.48
N VAL A 128 -5.26 5.13 -2.93
CA VAL A 128 -4.77 3.86 -3.48
C VAL A 128 -4.77 2.83 -2.38
N ASN A 129 -5.54 1.77 -2.56
CA ASN A 129 -5.61 0.63 -1.65
C ASN A 129 -5.62 -0.69 -2.45
N PRO A 130 -5.66 -1.88 -1.80
CA PRO A 130 -5.66 -3.16 -2.51
C PRO A 130 -6.88 -3.36 -3.45
N GLU A 131 -8.03 -2.79 -3.10
CA GLU A 131 -9.30 -3.05 -3.80
C GLU A 131 -9.54 -2.08 -4.95
N TYR A 132 -9.15 -0.80 -4.79
CA TYR A 132 -9.40 0.23 -5.80
C TYR A 132 -8.41 1.39 -5.70
N LEU A 133 -8.42 2.22 -6.73
CA LEU A 133 -7.83 3.55 -6.74
C LEU A 133 -8.91 4.61 -6.97
N ARG A 134 -8.71 5.80 -6.37
CA ARG A 134 -9.46 7.01 -6.67
C ARG A 134 -8.48 8.10 -7.08
N PHE A 135 -8.80 8.81 -8.14
CA PHE A 135 -7.98 9.91 -8.63
C PHE A 135 -8.85 11.14 -8.83
N ASP A 136 -8.64 12.16 -8.00
CA ASP A 136 -9.34 13.43 -8.04
C ASP A 136 -8.50 14.43 -8.85
N PHE A 137 -9.09 15.07 -9.85
CA PHE A 137 -8.36 15.98 -10.73
C PHE A 137 -9.18 17.22 -11.11
N SER A 138 -8.48 18.26 -11.58
CA SER A 138 -9.11 19.49 -12.08
C SER A 138 -9.37 19.38 -13.59
N HIS A 139 -10.60 19.74 -14.00
CA HIS A 139 -10.99 19.89 -15.40
C HIS A 139 -12.08 20.95 -15.53
N PHE A 140 -12.22 21.59 -16.68
CA PHE A 140 -13.13 22.74 -16.88
C PHE A 140 -14.58 22.34 -17.11
N SER A 141 -14.81 21.12 -17.61
CA SER A 141 -16.12 20.63 -18.01
C SER A 141 -16.31 19.19 -17.56
N LYS A 142 -17.53 18.69 -17.66
CA LYS A 142 -17.80 17.26 -17.46
C LYS A 142 -17.08 16.44 -18.51
N VAL A 143 -16.35 15.41 -18.09
CA VAL A 143 -15.73 14.44 -18.99
C VAL A 143 -16.82 13.66 -19.71
N THR A 144 -16.71 13.53 -21.01
CA THR A 144 -17.67 12.81 -21.86
C THR A 144 -17.41 11.30 -21.82
N ASP A 145 -18.42 10.50 -22.14
CA ASP A 145 -18.29 9.05 -22.21
C ASP A 145 -17.27 8.60 -23.26
N GLN A 146 -17.14 9.36 -24.36
CA GLN A 146 -16.14 9.10 -25.39
C GLN A 146 -14.71 9.34 -24.87
N GLU A 147 -14.47 10.44 -24.18
CA GLU A 147 -13.18 10.75 -23.55
C GLU A 147 -12.81 9.70 -22.50
N LEU A 148 -13.78 9.25 -21.68
CA LEU A 148 -13.58 8.17 -20.70
C LEU A 148 -13.19 6.86 -21.38
N ALA A 149 -13.86 6.47 -22.47
CA ALA A 149 -13.55 5.27 -23.23
C ALA A 149 -12.14 5.33 -23.86
N GLU A 150 -11.72 6.51 -24.31
CA GLU A 150 -10.36 6.73 -24.83
C GLU A 150 -9.31 6.60 -23.74
N VAL A 151 -9.52 7.21 -22.57
CA VAL A 151 -8.65 7.10 -21.40
C VAL A 151 -8.51 5.63 -20.98
N GLU A 152 -9.62 4.90 -20.86
CA GLU A 152 -9.64 3.47 -20.53
C GLU A 152 -8.82 2.64 -21.54
N THR A 153 -9.00 2.90 -22.82
CA THR A 153 -8.27 2.22 -23.90
C THR A 153 -6.75 2.44 -23.78
N ILE A 154 -6.34 3.68 -23.50
CA ILE A 154 -4.92 4.04 -23.34
C ILE A 154 -4.32 3.32 -22.12
N VAL A 155 -5.01 3.37 -20.97
CA VAL A 155 -4.54 2.73 -19.72
C VAL A 155 -4.40 1.22 -19.91
N ASN A 156 -5.44 0.56 -20.41
CA ASN A 156 -5.45 -0.89 -20.63
C ASN A 156 -4.36 -1.34 -21.62
N ARG A 157 -4.14 -0.58 -22.69
CA ARG A 157 -3.05 -0.86 -23.63
C ARG A 157 -1.67 -0.75 -22.98
N LYS A 158 -1.46 0.22 -22.08
CA LYS A 158 -0.18 0.37 -21.35
C LYS A 158 0.05 -0.75 -20.37
N ILE A 159 -0.98 -1.19 -19.64
CA ILE A 159 -0.91 -2.32 -18.71
C ILE A 159 -0.51 -3.59 -19.47
N ARG A 160 -1.20 -3.94 -20.56
CA ARG A 160 -0.89 -5.13 -21.39
C ARG A 160 0.54 -5.12 -21.90
N ARG A 161 1.03 -3.98 -22.41
CA ARG A 161 2.42 -3.85 -22.88
C ARG A 161 3.46 -4.07 -21.78
N SER A 162 3.16 -3.71 -20.53
CA SER A 162 4.05 -3.95 -19.40
C SER A 162 4.09 -5.43 -18.99
N GLU A 163 2.97 -6.13 -19.08
CA GLU A 163 2.87 -7.58 -18.85
C GLU A 163 3.64 -8.38 -19.92
N GLU A 164 3.47 -8.04 -21.21
CA GLU A 164 4.22 -8.66 -22.30
C GLU A 164 5.74 -8.53 -22.13
N ARG A 165 6.22 -7.37 -21.62
CA ARG A 165 7.65 -7.17 -21.33
C ARG A 165 8.16 -8.05 -20.18
N ARG A 166 7.34 -8.31 -19.16
CA ARG A 166 7.69 -9.21 -18.05
C ARG A 166 7.79 -10.64 -18.53
N VAL A 167 6.79 -11.13 -19.25
CA VAL A 167 6.79 -12.48 -19.85
C VAL A 167 7.98 -12.67 -20.79
N GLY A 168 8.31 -11.68 -21.61
CA GLY A 168 9.46 -11.74 -22.52
C GLY A 168 10.83 -11.78 -21.80
N LYS A 169 10.95 -11.21 -20.60
CA LYS A 169 12.16 -11.29 -19.76
C LYS A 169 12.30 -12.66 -19.11
N GLU A 170 11.22 -13.22 -18.60
CA GLU A 170 11.20 -14.56 -18.00
C GLU A 170 11.51 -15.66 -19.02
N CYS A 171 11.06 -15.52 -20.26
CA CYS A 171 11.39 -16.45 -21.34
C CYS A 171 12.87 -16.42 -21.73
N ARG A 172 13.54 -15.24 -21.65
CA ARG A 172 14.97 -15.12 -21.99
C ARG A 172 15.92 -15.63 -20.90
N SER A 173 15.44 -15.76 -19.66
CA SER A 173 16.25 -16.26 -18.53
C SER A 173 16.26 -17.80 -18.41
N ARG A 174 15.54 -18.52 -19.29
CA ARG A 174 15.44 -19.99 -19.27
C ARG A 174 16.15 -20.69 -20.42
N TRP A 175 16.99 -19.96 -21.22
CA TRP A 175 17.83 -20.54 -22.28
C TRP A 175 19.30 -20.22 -22.04
#